data_1197c9929a672547d9a39d408993a77c
#
_entry.id   1197c9929a672547d9a39d408993a77c
#
_cell.length_a   1.000
_cell.length_b   1.000
_cell.length_c   1.000
_cell.angle_alpha   90.00
_cell.angle_beta   90.00
_cell.angle_gamma   90.00
#
_symmetry.space_group_name_H-M   'P 1'
#
loop_
_entity.id
_entity.type
_entity.pdbx_description
1 polymer ?
#
loop_
_entity_poly.entity_id
_entity_poly.type
_entity_poly.pdbx_seq_one_letter_code
_entity_poly.pdbx_strand_id
1 'polypeptide(L)'
;MQQKDRFYIPLIIVLSIVIPAAVAALMLFPETLKLTFGGADLRSLPFFHAVLNGSTAILLFTGFVLIKNKKISWHRLCMLTAFVLSAIFLVSYVISKLSNDSVPFGGEGVVRYAYFFILITHILLSIPVLPLALLAIYRGMTGEYDKHVKVVKWTFPVWLYVAITGVLVYVFMMPYYV
;
A
#
# COMPACT_ATOMS: atom_id res chain seq x y z
N MET A 1 0.66 28.01 -12.06
CA MET A 1 1.21 26.66 -11.91
C MET A 1 2.70 26.82 -11.70
N GLN A 2 3.25 26.29 -10.58
CA GLN A 2 4.70 26.38 -10.34
C GLN A 2 5.44 25.61 -11.43
N GLN A 3 6.65 26.03 -11.80
CA GLN A 3 7.47 25.33 -12.81
C GLN A 3 7.67 23.84 -12.47
N LYS A 4 7.74 23.51 -11.18
CA LYS A 4 7.84 22.14 -10.67
C LYS A 4 6.57 21.30 -10.95
N ASP A 5 5.39 21.89 -10.96
CA ASP A 5 4.13 21.17 -11.25
C ASP A 5 4.14 20.56 -12.65
N ARG A 6 4.79 21.23 -13.62
CA ARG A 6 4.86 20.75 -15.01
C ARG A 6 5.60 19.42 -15.15
N PHE A 7 6.49 19.11 -14.21
CA PHE A 7 7.25 17.85 -14.22
C PHE A 7 6.64 16.82 -13.26
N TYR A 8 6.41 17.21 -12.00
CA TYR A 8 6.00 16.23 -10.97
C TYR A 8 4.57 15.75 -11.12
N ILE A 9 3.63 16.59 -11.55
CA ILE A 9 2.22 16.15 -11.70
C ILE A 9 2.06 15.09 -12.81
N PRO A 10 2.61 15.28 -14.03
CA PRO A 10 2.59 14.20 -15.03
C PRO A 10 3.30 12.93 -14.57
N LEU A 11 4.43 13.03 -13.88
CA LEU A 11 5.13 11.88 -13.34
C LEU A 11 4.25 11.10 -12.33
N ILE A 12 3.60 11.80 -11.41
CA ILE A 12 2.66 11.19 -10.45
C ILE A 12 1.53 10.48 -11.20
N ILE A 13 0.94 11.11 -12.23
CA ILE A 13 -0.13 10.52 -13.03
C ILE A 13 0.36 9.24 -13.72
N VAL A 14 1.52 9.27 -14.38
CA VAL A 14 2.08 8.10 -15.07
C VAL A 14 2.31 6.96 -14.08
N LEU A 15 2.97 7.21 -12.95
CA LEU A 15 3.20 6.19 -11.92
C LEU A 15 1.88 5.64 -11.35
N SER A 16 0.88 6.51 -11.19
CA SER A 16 -0.45 6.14 -10.67
C SER A 16 -1.26 5.27 -11.63
N ILE A 17 -0.94 5.25 -12.90
CA ILE A 17 -1.57 4.39 -13.91
C ILE A 17 -0.74 3.13 -14.13
N VAL A 18 0.56 3.29 -14.35
CA VAL A 18 1.45 2.19 -14.75
C VAL A 18 1.58 1.15 -13.63
N ILE A 19 1.76 1.59 -12.38
CA ILE A 19 1.97 0.66 -11.26
C ILE A 19 0.71 -0.17 -10.96
N PRO A 20 -0.49 0.39 -10.76
CA PRO A 20 -1.70 -0.42 -10.59
C PRO A 20 -2.02 -1.29 -11.79
N ALA A 21 -1.78 -0.81 -13.02
CA ALA A 21 -1.98 -1.61 -14.23
C ALA A 21 -1.04 -2.82 -14.28
N ALA A 22 0.24 -2.65 -13.91
CA ALA A 22 1.19 -3.75 -13.82
C ALA A 22 0.76 -4.79 -12.77
N VAL A 23 0.34 -4.32 -11.58
CA VAL A 23 -0.17 -5.22 -10.53
C VAL A 23 -1.44 -5.95 -10.98
N ALA A 24 -2.37 -5.25 -11.64
CA ALA A 24 -3.57 -5.88 -12.20
C ALA A 24 -3.23 -6.94 -13.26
N ALA A 25 -2.27 -6.68 -14.15
CA ALA A 25 -1.79 -7.65 -15.13
C ALA A 25 -1.23 -8.92 -14.47
N LEU A 26 -0.44 -8.77 -13.38
CA LEU A 26 0.06 -9.90 -12.58
C LEU A 26 -1.07 -10.73 -11.94
N MET A 27 -2.15 -10.06 -11.53
CA MET A 27 -3.31 -10.77 -10.95
C MET A 27 -4.15 -11.48 -11.98
N LEU A 28 -4.27 -10.93 -13.20
CA LEU A 28 -5.10 -11.48 -14.27
C LEU A 28 -4.37 -12.56 -15.09
N PHE A 29 -3.05 -12.48 -15.20
CA PHE A 29 -2.23 -13.37 -16.02
C PHE A 29 -1.09 -14.02 -15.21
N PRO A 30 -1.37 -14.69 -14.08
CA PRO A 30 -0.34 -15.21 -13.19
C PRO A 30 0.58 -16.24 -13.87
N GLU A 31 0.04 -17.13 -14.69
CA GLU A 31 0.80 -18.22 -15.32
C GLU A 31 1.75 -17.75 -16.43
N THR A 32 1.40 -16.66 -17.13
CA THR A 32 2.23 -16.13 -18.23
C THR A 32 3.41 -15.30 -17.76
N LEU A 33 3.35 -14.79 -16.53
CA LEU A 33 4.36 -13.87 -15.97
C LEU A 33 5.19 -14.52 -14.85
N LYS A 34 4.99 -15.83 -14.59
CA LYS A 34 5.67 -16.56 -13.51
C LYS A 34 7.18 -16.61 -13.73
N LEU A 35 7.93 -16.22 -12.72
CA LEU A 35 9.39 -16.26 -12.70
C LEU A 35 9.88 -17.24 -11.63
N THR A 36 10.86 -18.07 -11.98
CA THR A 36 11.54 -18.95 -11.03
C THR A 36 12.76 -18.23 -10.44
N PHE A 37 12.67 -17.84 -9.19
CA PHE A 37 13.81 -17.27 -8.46
C PHE A 37 14.60 -18.38 -7.75
N GLY A 38 15.40 -19.13 -8.49
CA GLY A 38 16.54 -19.94 -8.05
C GLY A 38 16.47 -20.62 -6.67
N GLY A 39 15.33 -21.24 -6.28
CA GLY A 39 15.24 -22.01 -5.03
C GLY A 39 15.08 -21.17 -3.74
N ALA A 40 14.85 -19.88 -3.82
CA ALA A 40 14.56 -19.07 -2.63
C ALA A 40 13.19 -19.45 -2.04
N ASP A 41 13.12 -19.78 -0.76
CA ASP A 41 11.85 -19.99 -0.05
C ASP A 41 11.18 -18.65 0.23
N LEU A 42 10.20 -18.31 -0.58
CA LEU A 42 9.44 -17.06 -0.48
C LEU A 42 8.10 -17.22 0.28
N ARG A 43 7.89 -18.36 0.97
CA ARG A 43 6.67 -18.64 1.74
C ARG A 43 6.47 -17.69 2.94
N SER A 44 7.55 -17.10 3.44
CA SER A 44 7.51 -16.11 4.53
C SER A 44 7.06 -14.71 4.08
N LEU A 45 7.00 -14.42 2.78
CA LEU A 45 6.63 -13.09 2.27
C LEU A 45 5.25 -12.60 2.73
N PRO A 46 4.18 -13.42 2.83
CA PRO A 46 2.90 -12.95 3.35
C PRO A 46 2.98 -12.41 4.78
N PHE A 47 3.77 -13.03 5.66
CA PHE A 47 4.03 -12.52 7.01
C PHE A 47 4.79 -11.18 6.96
N PHE A 48 5.84 -11.11 6.14
CA PHE A 48 6.60 -9.88 5.94
C PHE A 48 5.71 -8.74 5.44
N HIS A 49 4.78 -9.01 4.52
CA HIS A 49 3.78 -8.04 4.04
C HIS A 49 2.89 -7.54 5.18
N ALA A 50 2.44 -8.42 6.08
CA ALA A 50 1.63 -8.03 7.23
C ALA A 50 2.41 -7.15 8.20
N VAL A 51 3.69 -7.44 8.45
CA VAL A 51 4.58 -6.61 9.28
C VAL A 51 4.76 -5.22 8.67
N LEU A 52 5.02 -5.13 7.36
CA LEU A 52 5.16 -3.84 6.68
C LEU A 52 3.86 -3.00 6.76
N ASN A 53 2.71 -3.62 6.52
CA ASN A 53 1.41 -2.96 6.64
C ASN A 53 1.10 -2.51 8.07
N GLY A 54 1.34 -3.36 9.07
CA GLY A 54 1.16 -3.02 10.47
C GLY A 54 2.05 -1.86 10.92
N SER A 55 3.34 -1.90 10.54
CA SER A 55 4.28 -0.81 10.80
C SER A 55 3.85 0.49 10.11
N THR A 56 3.37 0.40 8.88
CA THR A 56 2.80 1.55 8.15
C THR A 56 1.60 2.14 8.88
N ALA A 57 0.66 1.31 9.35
CA ALA A 57 -0.51 1.78 10.10
C ALA A 57 -0.11 2.52 11.39
N ILE A 58 0.85 1.98 12.14
CA ILE A 58 1.39 2.60 13.36
C ILE A 58 2.03 3.96 13.02
N LEU A 59 2.86 4.02 11.99
CA LEU A 59 3.53 5.26 11.56
C LEU A 59 2.53 6.32 11.10
N LEU A 60 1.52 5.94 10.34
CA LEU A 60 0.46 6.85 9.89
C LEU A 60 -0.29 7.45 11.08
N PHE A 61 -0.70 6.61 12.03
CA PHE A 61 -1.41 7.07 13.22
C PHE A 61 -0.51 7.96 14.10
N THR A 62 0.73 7.53 14.36
CA THR A 62 1.71 8.31 15.12
C THR A 62 1.99 9.66 14.47
N GLY A 63 2.22 9.67 13.16
CA GLY A 63 2.43 10.91 12.40
C GLY A 63 1.23 11.84 12.43
N PHE A 64 0.01 11.31 12.42
CA PHE A 64 -1.20 12.11 12.61
C PHE A 64 -1.26 12.75 13.99
N VAL A 65 -0.95 12.01 15.05
CA VAL A 65 -0.89 12.56 16.43
C VAL A 65 0.20 13.63 16.55
N LEU A 66 1.36 13.39 15.93
CA LEU A 66 2.49 14.32 15.95
C LEU A 66 2.17 15.66 15.28
N ILE A 67 1.48 15.66 14.13
CA ILE A 67 1.09 16.91 13.48
C ILE A 67 0.04 17.68 14.28
N LYS A 68 -0.88 17.00 14.94
CA LYS A 68 -1.84 17.63 15.87
C LYS A 68 -1.14 18.33 17.04
N ASN A 69 0.01 17.79 17.46
CA ASN A 69 0.87 18.37 18.48
C ASN A 69 1.95 19.33 17.91
N LYS A 70 1.79 19.78 16.65
CA LYS A 70 2.69 20.73 15.97
C LYS A 70 4.14 20.23 15.81
N LYS A 71 4.40 18.94 15.98
CA LYS A 71 5.72 18.31 15.81
C LYS A 71 5.97 17.96 14.33
N ILE A 72 6.14 19.00 13.51
CA ILE A 72 6.18 18.88 12.03
C ILE A 72 7.31 17.97 11.54
N SER A 73 8.52 18.07 12.10
CA SER A 73 9.68 17.27 11.69
C SER A 73 9.44 15.77 11.90
N TRP A 74 8.90 15.40 13.05
CA TRP A 74 8.58 14.02 13.38
C TRP A 74 7.40 13.47 12.55
N HIS A 75 6.38 14.30 12.30
CA HIS A 75 5.31 13.97 11.35
C HIS A 75 5.90 13.63 9.96
N ARG A 76 6.78 14.50 9.43
CA ARG A 76 7.43 14.29 8.14
C ARG A 76 8.21 12.97 8.11
N LEU A 77 8.98 12.68 9.17
CA LEU A 77 9.72 11.43 9.28
C LEU A 77 8.79 10.23 9.24
N CYS A 78 7.72 10.21 10.06
CA CYS A 78 6.74 9.12 10.07
C CYS A 78 6.10 8.91 8.69
N MET A 79 5.68 9.99 8.00
CA MET A 79 5.04 9.88 6.70
C MET A 79 5.98 9.37 5.61
N LEU A 80 7.22 9.84 5.59
CA LEU A 80 8.22 9.36 4.62
C LEU A 80 8.60 7.90 4.89
N THR A 81 8.79 7.51 6.14
CA THR A 81 9.06 6.11 6.51
C THR A 81 7.89 5.21 6.14
N ALA A 82 6.64 5.62 6.43
CA ALA A 82 5.44 4.88 6.01
C ALA A 82 5.38 4.69 4.48
N PHE A 83 5.75 5.72 3.71
CA PHE A 83 5.81 5.65 2.26
C PHE A 83 6.88 4.67 1.77
N VAL A 84 8.08 4.71 2.36
CA VAL A 84 9.16 3.77 2.03
C VAL A 84 8.75 2.33 2.35
N LEU A 85 8.14 2.07 3.51
CA LEU A 85 7.64 0.73 3.86
C LEU A 85 6.57 0.24 2.87
N SER A 86 5.67 1.14 2.44
CA SER A 86 4.67 0.80 1.42
C SER A 86 5.29 0.53 0.04
N ALA A 87 6.38 1.21 -0.32
CA ALA A 87 7.11 0.93 -1.55
C ALA A 87 7.82 -0.43 -1.47
N ILE A 88 8.46 -0.76 -0.34
CA ILE A 88 9.07 -2.08 -0.09
C ILE A 88 7.99 -3.16 -0.15
N PHE A 89 6.83 -2.94 0.49
CA PHE A 89 5.68 -3.84 0.40
C PHE A 89 5.31 -4.10 -1.06
N LEU A 90 5.13 -3.06 -1.86
CA LEU A 90 4.70 -3.19 -3.25
C LEU A 90 5.70 -4.02 -4.08
N VAL A 91 7.01 -3.74 -3.95
CA VAL A 91 8.06 -4.51 -4.64
C VAL A 91 8.05 -5.96 -4.21
N SER A 92 8.01 -6.23 -2.89
CA SER A 92 8.02 -7.60 -2.38
C SER A 92 6.71 -8.34 -2.73
N TYR A 93 5.58 -7.64 -2.81
CA TYR A 93 4.30 -8.20 -3.26
C TYR A 93 4.37 -8.63 -4.73
N VAL A 94 4.93 -7.79 -5.62
CA VAL A 94 5.15 -8.13 -7.02
C VAL A 94 6.05 -9.37 -7.14
N ILE A 95 7.17 -9.42 -6.41
CA ILE A 95 8.05 -10.58 -6.38
C ILE A 95 7.30 -11.83 -5.91
N SER A 96 6.51 -11.71 -4.84
CA SER A 96 5.71 -12.83 -4.32
C SER A 96 4.70 -13.35 -5.35
N LYS A 97 4.04 -12.45 -6.09
CA LYS A 97 3.08 -12.84 -7.13
C LYS A 97 3.72 -13.46 -8.37
N LEU A 98 4.94 -13.07 -8.69
CA LEU A 98 5.71 -13.66 -9.79
C LEU A 98 6.27 -15.05 -9.43
N SER A 99 6.44 -15.37 -8.15
CA SER A 99 7.20 -16.53 -7.68
C SER A 99 6.35 -17.62 -7.04
N ASN A 100 5.28 -17.21 -6.34
CA ASN A 100 4.46 -18.12 -5.54
C ASN A 100 3.14 -18.43 -6.22
N ASP A 101 2.68 -19.67 -6.05
CA ASP A 101 1.32 -20.05 -6.41
C ASP A 101 0.30 -19.36 -5.50
N SER A 102 -0.87 -19.06 -6.07
CA SER A 102 -1.95 -18.47 -5.29
C SER A 102 -2.56 -19.51 -4.37
N VAL A 103 -2.57 -19.22 -3.06
CA VAL A 103 -3.24 -20.07 -2.06
C VAL A 103 -4.71 -19.68 -2.03
N PRO A 104 -5.65 -20.61 -2.26
CA PRO A 104 -7.07 -20.33 -2.17
C PRO A 104 -7.51 -20.17 -0.71
N PHE A 105 -8.47 -19.29 -0.46
CA PHE A 105 -9.06 -19.16 0.87
C PHE A 105 -10.01 -20.33 1.14
N GLY A 106 -9.73 -21.13 2.18
CA GLY A 106 -10.47 -22.32 2.53
C GLY A 106 -11.59 -22.12 3.57
N GLY A 107 -11.82 -20.88 4.03
CA GLY A 107 -12.88 -20.60 5.02
C GLY A 107 -14.29 -20.65 4.43
N GLU A 108 -15.27 -20.99 5.27
CA GLU A 108 -16.69 -21.12 4.90
C GLU A 108 -17.60 -20.19 5.71
N GLY A 109 -18.88 -20.14 5.34
CA GLY A 109 -19.90 -19.39 6.04
C GLY A 109 -19.62 -17.89 6.13
N VAL A 110 -19.91 -17.28 7.28
CA VAL A 110 -19.79 -15.84 7.53
C VAL A 110 -18.34 -15.36 7.39
N VAL A 111 -17.36 -16.19 7.78
CA VAL A 111 -15.94 -15.87 7.71
C VAL A 111 -15.51 -15.66 6.25
N ARG A 112 -16.03 -16.46 5.32
CA ARG A 112 -15.78 -16.31 3.87
C ARG A 112 -16.28 -14.96 3.36
N TYR A 113 -17.50 -14.56 3.73
CA TYR A 113 -18.05 -13.27 3.30
C TYR A 113 -17.25 -12.09 3.89
N ALA A 114 -16.87 -12.16 5.16
CA ALA A 114 -16.06 -11.14 5.81
C ALA A 114 -14.68 -11.00 5.14
N TYR A 115 -14.01 -12.11 4.86
CA TYR A 115 -12.73 -12.12 4.16
C TYR A 115 -12.82 -11.45 2.79
N PHE A 116 -13.76 -11.88 1.94
CA PHE A 116 -13.89 -11.32 0.60
C PHE A 116 -14.32 -9.85 0.61
N PHE A 117 -15.17 -9.44 1.54
CA PHE A 117 -15.51 -8.03 1.71
C PHE A 117 -14.27 -7.19 2.03
N ILE A 118 -13.46 -7.63 3.00
CA ILE A 118 -12.22 -6.95 3.38
C ILE A 118 -11.22 -6.96 2.21
N LEU A 119 -11.05 -8.09 1.54
CA LEU A 119 -10.14 -8.22 0.41
C LEU A 119 -10.51 -7.30 -0.75
N ILE A 120 -11.78 -7.30 -1.16
CA ILE A 120 -12.26 -6.47 -2.28
C ILE A 120 -12.11 -4.99 -1.95
N THR A 121 -12.53 -4.55 -0.77
CA THR A 121 -12.41 -3.14 -0.36
C THR A 121 -10.95 -2.73 -0.20
N HIS A 122 -10.09 -3.61 0.31
CA HIS A 122 -8.64 -3.40 0.38
C HIS A 122 -8.04 -3.18 -1.02
N ILE A 123 -8.34 -4.06 -1.97
CA ILE A 123 -7.83 -3.95 -3.35
C ILE A 123 -8.31 -2.65 -4.01
N LEU A 124 -9.61 -2.37 -3.95
CA LEU A 124 -10.19 -1.18 -4.58
C LEU A 124 -9.63 0.12 -3.99
N LEU A 125 -9.44 0.18 -2.67
CA LEU A 125 -8.92 1.36 -2.00
C LEU A 125 -7.39 1.46 -2.09
N SER A 126 -6.66 0.36 -2.35
CA SER A 126 -5.21 0.41 -2.57
C SER A 126 -4.84 1.17 -3.86
N ILE A 127 -5.70 1.16 -4.87
CA ILE A 127 -5.47 1.87 -6.14
C ILE A 127 -5.26 3.39 -5.92
N PRO A 128 -6.15 4.12 -5.24
CA PRO A 128 -5.97 5.55 -5.01
C PRO A 128 -4.90 5.89 -3.95
N VAL A 129 -4.42 4.95 -3.14
CA VAL A 129 -3.38 5.24 -2.13
C VAL A 129 -2.13 5.82 -2.77
N LEU A 130 -1.64 5.21 -3.85
CA LEU A 130 -0.39 5.64 -4.49
C LEU A 130 -0.45 7.08 -5.00
N PRO A 131 -1.41 7.49 -5.86
CA PRO A 131 -1.51 8.87 -6.31
C PRO A 131 -1.75 9.86 -5.16
N LEU A 132 -2.59 9.51 -4.20
CA LEU A 132 -2.88 10.37 -3.05
C LEU A 132 -1.64 10.57 -2.16
N ALA A 133 -0.87 9.51 -1.87
CA ALA A 133 0.33 9.60 -1.07
C ALA A 133 1.43 10.41 -1.78
N LEU A 134 1.67 10.13 -3.08
CA LEU A 134 2.64 10.89 -3.87
C LEU A 134 2.29 12.38 -3.93
N LEU A 135 1.01 12.70 -4.17
CA LEU A 135 0.55 14.08 -4.23
C LEU A 135 0.64 14.77 -2.85
N ALA A 136 0.29 14.06 -1.77
CA ALA A 136 0.41 14.59 -0.41
C ALA A 136 1.87 14.90 -0.06
N ILE A 137 2.80 13.97 -0.35
CA ILE A 137 4.23 14.17 -0.13
C ILE A 137 4.74 15.35 -0.96
N TYR A 138 4.42 15.38 -2.25
CA TYR A 138 4.83 16.45 -3.15
C TYR A 138 4.39 17.83 -2.63
N ARG A 139 3.11 18.00 -2.29
CA ARG A 139 2.59 19.28 -1.75
C ARG A 139 3.20 19.64 -0.40
N GLY A 140 3.42 18.65 0.46
CA GLY A 140 4.08 18.87 1.76
C GLY A 140 5.55 19.31 1.61
N MET A 141 6.30 18.71 0.67
CA MET A 141 7.71 19.03 0.43
C MET A 141 7.90 20.37 -0.31
N THR A 142 6.93 20.78 -1.13
CA THR A 142 6.98 22.06 -1.84
C THR A 142 6.44 23.23 -1.00
N GLY A 143 6.03 22.99 0.25
CA GLY A 143 5.50 24.05 1.14
C GLY A 143 4.08 24.49 0.82
N GLU A 144 3.39 23.80 -0.08
CA GLU A 144 1.99 24.11 -0.44
C GLU A 144 1.01 23.48 0.57
N TYR A 145 1.11 23.91 1.83
CA TYR A 145 0.40 23.27 2.95
C TYR A 145 -1.12 23.29 2.81
N ASP A 146 -1.71 24.33 2.22
CA ASP A 146 -3.16 24.40 1.98
C ASP A 146 -3.63 23.28 1.02
N LYS A 147 -2.85 23.01 -0.02
CA LYS A 147 -3.10 21.91 -0.95
C LYS A 147 -2.83 20.55 -0.30
N HIS A 148 -1.74 20.46 0.48
CA HIS A 148 -1.43 19.26 1.28
C HIS A 148 -2.60 18.89 2.19
N VAL A 149 -3.12 19.82 2.98
CA VAL A 149 -4.24 19.58 3.90
C VAL A 149 -5.49 19.09 3.16
N LYS A 150 -5.79 19.63 1.96
CA LYS A 150 -6.92 19.17 1.15
C LYS A 150 -6.77 17.72 0.70
N VAL A 151 -5.56 17.32 0.28
CA VAL A 151 -5.27 15.97 -0.19
C VAL A 151 -5.27 14.97 0.97
N VAL A 152 -4.64 15.31 2.10
CA VAL A 152 -4.50 14.36 3.21
C VAL A 152 -5.80 14.04 3.92
N LYS A 153 -6.84 14.85 3.78
CA LYS A 153 -8.19 14.51 4.25
C LYS A 153 -8.69 13.19 3.69
N TRP A 154 -8.30 12.85 2.45
CA TRP A 154 -8.62 11.59 1.80
C TRP A 154 -7.49 10.58 1.92
N THR A 155 -6.24 11.02 1.77
CA THR A 155 -5.07 10.13 1.83
C THR A 155 -4.99 9.40 3.16
N PHE A 156 -5.11 10.11 4.28
CA PHE A 156 -4.92 9.52 5.60
C PHE A 156 -5.92 8.38 5.90
N PRO A 157 -7.25 8.59 5.81
CA PRO A 157 -8.20 7.52 6.13
C PRO A 157 -8.10 6.34 5.14
N VAL A 158 -7.90 6.61 3.85
CA VAL A 158 -7.80 5.55 2.84
C VAL A 158 -6.52 4.74 3.03
N TRP A 159 -5.38 5.40 3.23
CA TRP A 159 -4.11 4.70 3.43
C TRP A 159 -4.08 3.92 4.75
N LEU A 160 -4.59 4.50 5.83
CA LEU A 160 -4.69 3.81 7.10
C LEU A 160 -5.61 2.57 7.00
N TYR A 161 -6.75 2.70 6.34
CA TYR A 161 -7.65 1.58 6.08
C TYR A 161 -6.95 0.46 5.30
N VAL A 162 -6.25 0.78 4.22
CA VAL A 162 -5.51 -0.20 3.42
C VAL A 162 -4.42 -0.87 4.23
N ALA A 163 -3.67 -0.12 5.04
CA ALA A 163 -2.63 -0.67 5.89
C ALA A 163 -3.20 -1.64 6.95
N ILE A 164 -4.31 -1.29 7.61
CA ILE A 164 -4.96 -2.17 8.60
C ILE A 164 -5.56 -3.40 7.92
N THR A 165 -6.30 -3.22 6.84
CA THR A 165 -6.94 -4.34 6.13
C THR A 165 -5.94 -5.27 5.47
N GLY A 166 -4.76 -4.79 5.07
CA GLY A 166 -3.66 -5.64 4.60
C GLY A 166 -3.16 -6.61 5.67
N VAL A 167 -3.11 -6.18 6.95
CA VAL A 167 -2.83 -7.08 8.07
C VAL A 167 -3.98 -8.08 8.26
N LEU A 168 -5.24 -7.63 8.20
CA LEU A 168 -6.40 -8.49 8.36
C LEU A 168 -6.47 -9.56 7.27
N VAL A 169 -6.20 -9.22 6.01
CA VAL A 169 -6.12 -10.20 4.91
C VAL A 169 -5.11 -11.30 5.23
N TYR A 170 -3.92 -10.94 5.75
CA TYR A 170 -2.95 -11.93 6.19
C TYR A 170 -3.48 -12.80 7.33
N VAL A 171 -4.08 -12.21 8.36
CA VAL A 171 -4.62 -12.95 9.51
C VAL A 171 -5.67 -13.96 9.08
N PHE A 172 -6.57 -13.61 8.16
CA PHE A 172 -7.55 -14.55 7.59
C PHE A 172 -6.89 -15.67 6.77
N MET A 173 -5.81 -15.37 6.06
CA MET A 173 -5.11 -16.34 5.22
C MET A 173 -4.11 -17.20 5.97
N MET A 174 -3.64 -16.76 7.15
CA MET A 174 -2.58 -17.41 7.93
C MET A 174 -2.80 -18.93 8.13
N PRO A 175 -4.02 -19.42 8.42
CA PRO A 175 -4.25 -20.86 8.60
C PRO A 175 -4.06 -21.70 7.33
N TYR A 176 -3.99 -21.07 6.15
CA TYR A 176 -3.90 -21.73 4.84
C TYR A 176 -2.50 -21.62 4.22
N TYR A 177 -1.59 -20.88 4.82
CA TYR A 177 -0.18 -20.86 4.45
C TYR A 177 0.56 -22.03 5.13
N VAL A 178 0.50 -23.21 4.51
CA VAL A 178 1.14 -24.44 5.00
C VAL A 178 2.38 -24.75 4.16
#